data_b7acd90d238d77d3aa3b2cb9d57e216a
#
_entry.id   b7acd90d238d77d3aa3b2cb9d57e216a
#
_cell.length_a   1.000
_cell.length_b   1.000
_cell.length_c   1.000
_cell.angle_alpha   90.00
_cell.angle_beta   90.00
_cell.angle_gamma   90.00
#
_symmetry.space_group_name_H-M   'P 1'
#
loop_
_entity.id
_entity.type
_entity.pdbx_description
1 polymer ?
#
loop_
_entity_poly.entity_id
_entity_poly.type
_entity_poly.pdbx_seq_one_letter_code
_entity_poly.pdbx_strand_id
1 'polypeptide(L)'
;MDMTVQAWPDWYDGRHINEVLFCQQFLDKHPMKCVRGRLFTVDGLIEDEGQIGNLILEEISGVLTANLSKTVANLLASIKLQAYSPPLPIETDRIHVANGTYFMDGSFTADKSYCNNRLTVTYNPDAPTPKKWLQF
;
A
#
# COMPACT_ATOMS: atom_id res chain seq x y z
N MET A 1 27.34 18.59 -20.83
CA MET A 1 26.97 18.35 -20.36
C MET A 1 26.89 18.18 -19.48
N ASP A 2 26.82 18.57 -19.26
CA ASP A 2 26.68 18.34 -18.40
C ASP A 2 25.98 17.84 -17.87
N MET A 3 26.03 17.21 -17.99
CA MET A 3 25.42 16.65 -17.40
C MET A 3 25.28 16.74 -16.18
N THR A 4 25.84 17.06 -15.80
CA THR A 4 25.66 17.39 -14.47
C THR A 4 24.46 18.11 -14.27
N VAL A 5 23.74 18.05 -15.16
CA VAL A 5 22.47 18.53 -15.05
C VAL A 5 21.82 17.90 -13.91
N GLN A 6 21.24 18.65 -13.10
CA GLN A 6 20.48 18.15 -12.08
C GLN A 6 19.36 17.39 -12.61
N ALA A 7 19.34 16.14 -12.30
CA ALA A 7 18.25 15.28 -12.68
C ALA A 7 17.18 15.35 -11.61
N TRP A 8 16.35 16.36 -11.68
CA TRP A 8 15.21 16.43 -10.78
C TRP A 8 14.25 15.29 -11.08
N PRO A 9 13.60 14.72 -10.06
CA PRO A 9 12.50 13.80 -10.30
C PRO A 9 11.39 14.49 -11.08
N ASP A 10 10.57 13.70 -11.78
CA ASP A 10 9.51 14.24 -12.62
C ASP A 10 8.52 15.10 -11.82
N TRP A 11 8.36 14.84 -10.53
CA TRP A 11 7.41 15.55 -9.69
C TRP A 11 7.99 16.84 -9.10
N TYR A 12 9.22 17.21 -9.45
CA TYR A 12 9.87 18.39 -8.87
C TYR A 12 10.50 19.22 -9.98
N ASP A 13 10.21 20.51 -9.99
CA ASP A 13 10.73 21.40 -11.03
C ASP A 13 11.87 22.31 -10.52
N GLY A 14 12.40 22.03 -9.35
CA GLY A 14 13.42 22.87 -8.72
C GLY A 14 12.85 23.88 -7.75
N ARG A 15 11.53 24.07 -7.73
CA ARG A 15 10.88 25.03 -6.84
C ARG A 15 9.62 24.46 -6.19
N HIS A 16 8.82 23.74 -6.96
CA HIS A 16 7.52 23.24 -6.50
C HIS A 16 7.41 21.76 -6.73
N ILE A 17 6.65 21.10 -5.87
CA ILE A 17 6.34 19.68 -6.00
C ILE A 17 5.01 19.56 -6.74
N ASN A 18 4.99 18.74 -7.78
CA ASN A 18 3.75 18.36 -8.41
C ASN A 18 3.16 17.22 -7.60
N GLU A 19 2.23 17.55 -6.69
CA GLU A 19 1.69 16.57 -5.76
C GLU A 19 0.97 15.44 -6.46
N VAL A 20 0.26 15.74 -7.54
CA VAL A 20 -0.46 14.70 -8.28
C VAL A 20 0.52 13.67 -8.84
N LEU A 21 1.56 14.14 -9.49
CA LEU A 21 2.54 13.25 -10.11
C LEU A 21 3.34 12.50 -9.05
N PHE A 22 3.73 13.18 -7.97
CA PHE A 22 4.42 12.52 -6.86
C PHE A 22 3.59 11.37 -6.32
N CYS A 23 2.30 11.61 -6.07
CA CYS A 23 1.43 10.59 -5.50
C CYS A 23 1.21 9.43 -6.48
N GLN A 24 1.08 9.73 -7.78
CA GLN A 24 0.94 8.67 -8.77
C GLN A 24 2.17 7.76 -8.78
N GLN A 25 3.36 8.35 -8.79
CA GLN A 25 4.59 7.55 -8.80
C GLN A 25 4.79 6.82 -7.47
N PHE A 26 4.45 7.47 -6.36
CA PHE A 26 4.56 6.84 -5.06
C PHE A 26 3.63 5.62 -4.95
N LEU A 27 2.40 5.76 -5.42
CA LEU A 27 1.44 4.65 -5.38
C LEU A 27 1.78 3.54 -6.36
N ASP A 28 2.52 3.86 -7.44
CA ASP A 28 3.04 2.83 -8.33
C ASP A 28 4.10 1.98 -7.63
N LYS A 29 4.93 2.60 -6.79
CA LYS A 29 5.95 1.88 -6.03
C LYS A 29 5.37 1.18 -4.82
N HIS A 30 4.39 1.79 -4.18
CA HIS A 30 3.81 1.31 -2.93
C HIS A 30 2.29 1.31 -3.06
N PRO A 31 1.72 0.30 -3.74
CA PRO A 31 0.27 0.26 -3.97
C PRO A 31 -0.52 0.24 -2.66
N MET A 32 -1.49 1.14 -2.56
CA MET A 32 -2.32 1.27 -1.36
C MET A 32 -3.70 1.76 -1.75
N LYS A 33 -4.65 1.55 -0.86
CA LYS A 33 -5.98 2.14 -0.96
C LYS A 33 -6.31 2.84 0.35
N CYS A 34 -7.01 3.95 0.26
CA CYS A 34 -7.47 4.68 1.44
C CYS A 34 -8.97 4.45 1.60
N VAL A 35 -9.35 3.76 2.65
CA VAL A 35 -10.74 3.46 2.95
C VAL A 35 -11.05 4.08 4.30
N ARG A 36 -12.05 4.95 4.33
CA ARG A 36 -12.46 5.65 5.57
C ARG A 36 -11.30 6.36 6.26
N GLY A 37 -10.42 6.97 5.45
CA GLY A 37 -9.28 7.71 5.99
C GLY A 37 -8.12 6.87 6.44
N ARG A 38 -8.18 5.54 6.28
CA ARG A 38 -7.12 4.62 6.67
C ARG A 38 -6.50 3.99 5.44
N LEU A 39 -5.19 3.81 5.46
CA LEU A 39 -4.47 3.22 4.34
C LEU A 39 -4.37 1.71 4.50
N PHE A 40 -4.59 1.01 3.39
CA PHE A 40 -4.52 -0.45 3.33
C PHE A 40 -3.61 -0.86 2.19
N THR A 41 -2.84 -1.92 2.41
CA THR A 41 -2.15 -2.63 1.33
C THR A 41 -2.84 -3.98 1.12
N VAL A 42 -2.31 -4.79 0.21
CA VAL A 42 -2.83 -6.16 0.05
C VAL A 42 -2.59 -7.01 1.29
N ASP A 43 -1.69 -6.58 2.17
CA ASP A 43 -1.44 -7.30 3.42
C ASP A 43 -2.33 -6.82 4.56
N GLY A 44 -3.17 -5.81 4.34
CA GLY A 44 -4.14 -5.35 5.32
C GLY A 44 -3.93 -3.90 5.70
N LEU A 45 -4.51 -3.52 6.84
CA LEU A 45 -4.45 -2.15 7.34
C LEU A 45 -3.02 -1.75 7.71
N ILE A 46 -2.64 -0.55 7.29
CA ILE A 46 -1.40 0.06 7.75
C ILE A 46 -1.70 0.72 9.10
N GLU A 47 -1.20 0.13 10.17
CA GLU A 47 -1.49 0.62 11.52
C GLU A 47 -0.66 1.85 11.88
N ASP A 48 0.55 1.94 11.35
CA ASP A 48 1.42 3.07 11.64
C ASP A 48 1.69 3.87 10.36
N GLU A 49 0.95 4.94 10.19
CA GLU A 49 1.13 5.81 9.02
C GLU A 49 2.48 6.52 9.03
N GLY A 50 3.17 6.52 10.16
CA GLY A 50 4.54 7.03 10.21
C GLY A 50 5.47 6.28 9.30
N GLN A 51 5.21 5.00 9.03
CA GLN A 51 6.00 4.24 8.07
C GLN A 51 5.88 4.84 6.67
N ILE A 52 4.66 5.25 6.31
CA ILE A 52 4.43 5.89 5.01
C ILE A 52 5.10 7.26 4.97
N GLY A 53 5.01 8.01 6.08
CA GLY A 53 5.70 9.28 6.18
C GLY A 53 7.20 9.15 5.99
N ASN A 54 7.81 8.11 6.54
CA ASN A 54 9.24 7.85 6.35
C ASN A 54 9.57 7.52 4.90
N LEU A 55 8.73 6.76 4.21
CA LEU A 55 8.94 6.47 2.80
C LEU A 55 8.86 7.75 1.97
N ILE A 56 7.92 8.63 2.28
CA ILE A 56 7.82 9.92 1.61
C ILE A 56 9.09 10.74 1.87
N LEU A 57 9.53 10.77 3.12
CA LEU A 57 10.72 11.51 3.50
C LEU A 57 11.94 11.04 2.73
N GLU A 58 12.09 9.73 2.55
CA GLU A 58 13.19 9.18 1.77
C GLU A 58 13.16 9.66 0.32
N GLU A 59 11.96 9.76 -0.26
CA GLU A 59 11.83 10.22 -1.63
C GLU A 59 12.17 11.70 -1.78
N ILE A 60 11.74 12.54 -0.83
CA ILE A 60 11.92 13.98 -0.98
C ILE A 60 13.24 14.49 -0.42
N SER A 61 13.90 13.74 0.47
CA SER A 61 15.12 14.22 1.10
C SER A 61 16.29 14.33 0.12
N GLY A 62 16.17 13.70 -1.04
CA GLY A 62 17.15 13.84 -2.09
C GLY A 62 17.13 15.19 -2.80
N VAL A 63 16.04 15.94 -2.69
CA VAL A 63 15.90 17.23 -3.38
C VAL A 63 15.52 18.36 -2.43
N LEU A 64 14.92 18.08 -1.28
CA LEU A 64 14.50 19.10 -0.32
C LEU A 64 15.29 18.97 0.97
N THR A 65 15.61 20.09 1.57
CA THR A 65 16.38 20.11 2.81
C THR A 65 15.68 20.91 3.92
N ALA A 66 14.52 21.48 3.64
CA ALA A 66 13.82 22.31 4.62
C ALA A 66 12.31 22.03 4.56
N ASN A 67 11.63 22.30 5.64
CA ASN A 67 10.19 22.14 5.76
C ASN A 67 9.74 20.70 5.50
N LEU A 68 10.59 19.73 5.84
CA LEU A 68 10.35 18.33 5.49
C LEU A 68 9.10 17.80 6.18
N SER A 69 8.90 18.09 7.47
CA SER A 69 7.74 17.52 8.17
C SER A 69 6.43 18.05 7.60
N LYS A 70 6.37 19.32 7.25
CA LYS A 70 5.17 19.91 6.66
C LYS A 70 4.92 19.31 5.28
N THR A 71 5.97 19.16 4.49
CA THR A 71 5.87 18.59 3.15
C THR A 71 5.42 17.13 3.22
N VAL A 72 5.99 16.36 4.13
CA VAL A 72 5.58 14.96 4.32
C VAL A 72 4.11 14.88 4.68
N ALA A 73 3.65 15.72 5.62
CA ALA A 73 2.25 15.71 6.02
C ALA A 73 1.33 16.07 4.86
N ASN A 74 1.71 17.07 4.06
CA ASN A 74 0.90 17.47 2.90
C ASN A 74 0.85 16.36 1.85
N LEU A 75 1.99 15.71 1.58
CA LEU A 75 2.04 14.63 0.59
C LEU A 75 1.26 13.41 1.07
N LEU A 76 1.33 13.10 2.36
CA LEU A 76 0.55 11.99 2.91
C LEU A 76 -0.94 12.25 2.74
N ALA A 77 -1.40 13.47 3.01
CA ALA A 77 -2.80 13.82 2.82
C ALA A 77 -3.20 13.68 1.35
N SER A 78 -2.33 14.11 0.43
CA SER A 78 -2.59 13.98 -1.00
C SER A 78 -2.64 12.51 -1.44
N ILE A 79 -1.76 11.68 -0.90
CA ILE A 79 -1.75 10.24 -1.18
C ILE A 79 -3.08 9.63 -0.76
N LYS A 80 -3.58 9.99 0.41
CA LYS A 80 -4.88 9.48 0.87
C LYS A 80 -6.01 9.88 -0.05
N LEU A 81 -5.98 11.10 -0.58
CA LEU A 81 -7.00 11.56 -1.50
C LEU A 81 -6.94 10.79 -2.82
N GLN A 82 -5.74 10.57 -3.35
CA GLN A 82 -5.60 9.88 -4.63
C GLN A 82 -5.81 8.38 -4.52
N ALA A 83 -5.52 7.81 -3.37
CA ALA A 83 -5.72 6.39 -3.14
C ALA A 83 -7.16 6.07 -2.69
N TYR A 84 -8.02 7.07 -2.61
CA TYR A 84 -9.38 6.89 -2.11
C TYR A 84 -10.07 5.71 -2.78
N SER A 85 -10.71 4.89 -1.97
CA SER A 85 -11.49 3.76 -2.44
C SER A 85 -12.73 3.61 -1.55
N PRO A 86 -13.86 3.23 -2.11
CA PRO A 86 -15.02 2.95 -1.27
C PRO A 86 -14.76 1.73 -0.41
N PRO A 87 -15.52 1.53 0.67
CA PRO A 87 -15.37 0.34 1.50
C PRO A 87 -15.46 -0.93 0.68
N LEU A 88 -14.60 -1.90 1.02
CA LEU A 88 -14.55 -3.16 0.30
C LEU A 88 -15.79 -3.99 0.62
N PRO A 89 -16.31 -4.74 -0.34
CA PRO A 89 -17.47 -5.60 -0.09
C PRO A 89 -17.09 -6.75 0.83
N ILE A 90 -18.10 -7.27 1.53
CA ILE A 90 -17.90 -8.47 2.35
C ILE A 90 -17.90 -9.66 1.40
N GLU A 91 -16.88 -10.47 1.50
CA GLU A 91 -16.73 -11.65 0.65
C GLU A 91 -17.04 -12.89 1.45
N THR A 92 -17.92 -13.73 0.91
CA THR A 92 -18.36 -14.94 1.60
C THR A 92 -17.87 -16.22 0.92
N ASP A 93 -17.21 -16.09 -0.24
CA ASP A 93 -16.78 -17.25 -1.02
C ASP A 93 -15.29 -17.52 -0.92
N ARG A 94 -14.57 -16.75 -0.12
CA ARG A 94 -13.12 -16.86 -0.05
C ARG A 94 -12.60 -16.40 1.30
N ILE A 95 -11.39 -16.86 1.61
CA ILE A 95 -10.66 -16.46 2.82
C ILE A 95 -9.32 -15.92 2.37
N HIS A 96 -8.98 -14.71 2.80
CA HIS A 96 -7.68 -14.13 2.53
C HIS A 96 -6.71 -14.56 3.62
N VAL A 97 -5.63 -15.22 3.20
CA VAL A 97 -4.59 -15.70 4.12
C VAL A 97 -3.28 -15.00 3.80
N ALA A 98 -2.27 -15.23 4.63
CA ALA A 98 -1.00 -14.49 4.52
C ALA A 98 -0.33 -14.64 3.15
N ASN A 99 -0.45 -15.79 2.51
CA ASN A 99 0.20 -16.06 1.24
C ASN A 99 -0.75 -16.10 0.03
N GLY A 100 -1.97 -15.60 0.16
CA GLY A 100 -2.88 -15.54 -0.98
C GLY A 100 -4.34 -15.60 -0.59
N THR A 101 -5.14 -16.24 -1.41
CA THR A 101 -6.59 -16.33 -1.21
C THR A 101 -7.04 -17.78 -1.40
N TYR A 102 -7.74 -18.31 -0.42
CA TYR A 102 -8.33 -19.63 -0.46
C TYR A 102 -9.84 -19.48 -0.75
N PHE A 103 -10.32 -20.19 -1.77
CA PHE A 103 -11.73 -20.14 -2.14
C PHE A 103 -12.48 -21.30 -1.54
N MET A 104 -13.76 -21.10 -1.28
CA MET A 104 -14.60 -22.12 -0.63
C MET A 104 -14.79 -23.35 -1.49
N ASP A 105 -14.49 -23.27 -2.78
CA ASP A 105 -14.56 -24.44 -3.68
C ASP A 105 -13.31 -25.32 -3.59
N GLY A 106 -12.36 -24.95 -2.73
CA GLY A 106 -11.12 -25.70 -2.53
C GLY A 106 -9.92 -25.19 -3.30
N SER A 107 -10.12 -24.21 -4.19
CA SER A 107 -9.00 -23.67 -4.95
C SER A 107 -8.25 -22.61 -4.14
N PHE A 108 -7.02 -22.34 -4.56
CA PHE A 108 -6.17 -21.36 -3.90
C PHE A 108 -5.38 -20.60 -4.97
N THR A 109 -5.20 -19.32 -4.76
CA THR A 109 -4.31 -18.51 -5.58
C THR A 109 -3.32 -17.78 -4.69
N ALA A 110 -2.08 -17.68 -5.16
CA ALA A 110 -1.06 -16.90 -4.46
C ALA A 110 -1.23 -15.40 -4.70
N ASP A 111 -2.13 -15.00 -5.60
CA ASP A 111 -2.38 -13.60 -5.85
C ASP A 111 -3.09 -12.99 -4.66
N LYS A 112 -2.60 -11.86 -4.21
CA LYS A 112 -3.20 -11.12 -3.10
C LYS A 112 -4.01 -9.96 -3.65
N SER A 113 -5.22 -9.81 -3.12
CA SER A 113 -6.05 -8.66 -3.45
C SER A 113 -6.37 -7.91 -2.17
N TYR A 114 -6.85 -6.68 -2.32
CA TYR A 114 -7.25 -5.91 -1.16
C TYR A 114 -8.44 -6.59 -0.50
N CYS A 115 -8.43 -6.61 0.83
CA CYS A 115 -9.48 -7.26 1.61
C CYS A 115 -9.64 -6.55 2.94
N ASN A 116 -10.82 -6.73 3.56
CA ASN A 116 -11.09 -6.12 4.86
C ASN A 116 -10.30 -6.80 5.97
N ASN A 117 -10.04 -8.07 5.82
CA ASN A 117 -9.39 -8.85 6.86
C ASN A 117 -8.59 -9.98 6.23
N ARG A 118 -7.30 -9.99 6.48
CA ARG A 118 -6.43 -11.05 6.00
C ARG A 118 -5.88 -11.81 7.19
N LEU A 119 -6.07 -13.12 7.18
CA LEU A 119 -5.58 -13.97 8.26
C LEU A 119 -4.06 -14.08 8.20
N THR A 120 -3.44 -14.21 9.36
CA THR A 120 -1.99 -14.34 9.44
C THR A 120 -1.49 -15.75 9.14
N VAL A 121 -2.41 -16.72 9.04
CA VAL A 121 -2.03 -18.10 8.72
C VAL A 121 -1.66 -18.23 7.25
N THR A 122 -0.81 -19.22 6.97
CA THR A 122 -0.36 -19.51 5.62
C THR A 122 -1.02 -20.79 5.14
N TYR A 123 -1.57 -20.77 3.94
CA TYR A 123 -2.13 -21.97 3.34
C TYR A 123 -1.00 -22.85 2.82
N ASN A 124 -1.02 -24.12 3.18
CA ASN A 124 -0.04 -25.10 2.73
C ASN A 124 -0.79 -26.29 2.14
N PRO A 125 -0.82 -26.43 0.80
CA PRO A 125 -1.58 -27.52 0.17
C PRO A 125 -0.99 -28.88 0.45
N ASP A 126 0.30 -28.95 0.86
CA ASP A 126 0.94 -30.24 1.15
C ASP A 126 0.80 -30.64 2.61
N ALA A 127 0.20 -29.79 3.45
CA ALA A 127 0.01 -30.12 4.86
C ALA A 127 -1.07 -31.17 5.03
N PRO A 128 -1.01 -31.99 6.09
CA PRO A 128 -2.12 -32.87 6.41
C PRO A 128 -3.41 -32.09 6.54
N THR A 129 -4.51 -32.72 6.20
CA THR A 129 -5.80 -32.05 6.25
C THR A 129 -6.01 -31.40 7.60
N PRO A 130 -6.30 -30.11 7.64
CA PRO A 130 -6.47 -29.41 8.90
C PRO A 130 -7.85 -29.66 9.48
N LYS A 131 -8.02 -30.84 10.05
CA LYS A 131 -9.32 -31.23 10.55
C LYS A 131 -9.85 -30.28 11.61
N LYS A 132 -8.95 -29.71 12.39
CA LYS A 132 -9.38 -28.81 13.46
C LYS A 132 -10.11 -27.59 12.98
N TRP A 133 -9.67 -27.01 11.90
CA TRP A 133 -10.32 -25.81 11.44
C TRP A 133 -11.46 -26.09 10.48
N LEU A 134 -11.63 -27.36 10.11
CA LEU A 134 -12.81 -27.78 9.39
C LEU A 134 -13.95 -28.18 10.31
N GLN A 135 -13.69 -28.22 11.60
CA GLN A 135 -14.66 -28.70 12.59
C GLN A 135 -15.34 -27.58 13.36
N PHE A 136 -15.34 -26.40 12.86
CA PHE A 136 -15.97 -25.29 13.58
C PHE A 136 -17.45 -25.47 13.70
#